data_b1c7d66ed846dfce91cb23e17e7f85ad
#
_entry.id   b1c7d66ed846dfce91cb23e17e7f85ad
#
_cell.length_a   1.000
_cell.length_b   1.000
_cell.length_c   1.000
_cell.angle_alpha   90.00
_cell.angle_beta   90.00
_cell.angle_gamma   90.00
#
_symmetry.space_group_name_H-M   'P 1'
#
loop_
_entity.id
_entity.type
_entity.pdbx_description
1 polymer ?
#
loop_
_entity_poly.entity_id
_entity_poly.type
_entity_poly.pdbx_seq_one_letter_code
_entity_poly.pdbx_strand_id
1 'polypeptide(L)'
;MAYLCFAGFSAALLLCVITGRSMVYALTLGLALFLLYGKKEGHTWYELLRMCWRGIWRNRYIFLNFVFIGMLTASWRASGAIPYVVTAATGLIRPSIFLFMAFVLCCLISFLTGTALGTAATMGVISMAMASAMDVNAVLAGGAVLSGSYFGDRMSSVSSSALLVSGLTETDIYDNIHNMAKSCAVPFAATCLVYLAVGLTTHHGNVVPDLRGMFAQEFVLNPLCVLPAVVLLALAALKKNMRITMGFSTLTAIVLMLTLQHTDLAELPLLLWRGYRTADPALAAVLNGGGILSMRRMALIFTYVSAFSGIFHGTQLLQGLHSLVHRLSQKTVPFGASYLTALVTSVISCNQTLNVVLTHELCGDLYETKSEAALALEDSAIVTCAYWPWSIGAVSILSAIDAPDLSIVLAFYIFLLPLWHLISDIR
;
A
#
# COMPACT_ATOMS: atom_id res chain seq x y z
N MET A 1 19.74 23.88 9.94
CA MET A 1 19.53 23.79 8.48
C MET A 1 18.71 22.55 8.09
N ALA A 2 18.93 21.41 8.71
CA ALA A 2 18.12 20.20 8.50
C ALA A 2 16.60 20.48 8.54
N TYR A 3 16.12 21.14 9.60
CA TYR A 3 14.71 21.49 9.76
C TYR A 3 14.14 22.37 8.62
N LEU A 4 14.95 23.27 8.06
CA LEU A 4 14.53 24.11 6.94
C LEU A 4 14.41 23.29 5.65
N CYS A 5 15.30 22.31 5.42
CA CYS A 5 15.21 21.40 4.28
C CYS A 5 13.95 20.52 4.39
N PHE A 6 13.65 19.97 5.56
CA PHE A 6 12.44 19.20 5.80
C PHE A 6 11.17 20.06 5.67
N ALA A 7 11.17 21.26 6.26
CA ALA A 7 10.03 22.18 6.14
C ALA A 7 9.77 22.58 4.67
N GLY A 8 10.83 22.91 3.92
CA GLY A 8 10.73 23.23 2.50
C GLY A 8 10.24 22.05 1.65
N PHE A 9 10.74 20.86 1.93
CA PHE A 9 10.28 19.62 1.27
C PHE A 9 8.82 19.31 1.58
N SER A 10 8.42 19.35 2.86
CA SER A 10 7.04 19.14 3.28
C SER A 10 6.08 20.19 2.70
N ALA A 11 6.48 21.46 2.67
CA ALA A 11 5.70 22.53 2.05
C ALA A 11 5.51 22.30 0.53
N ALA A 12 6.56 21.88 -0.17
CA ALA A 12 6.48 21.53 -1.59
C ALA A 12 5.54 20.33 -1.86
N LEU A 13 5.58 19.32 -1.00
CA LEU A 13 4.68 18.17 -1.08
C LEU A 13 3.23 18.58 -0.87
N LEU A 14 2.94 19.36 0.19
CA LEU A 14 1.60 19.88 0.46
C LEU A 14 1.09 20.76 -0.70
N LEU A 15 1.95 21.59 -1.27
CA LEU A 15 1.60 22.42 -2.42
C LEU A 15 1.24 21.56 -3.64
N CYS A 16 1.99 20.49 -3.91
CA CYS A 16 1.68 19.57 -5.00
C CYS A 16 0.33 18.87 -4.78
N VAL A 17 0.01 18.45 -3.54
CA VAL A 17 -1.29 17.85 -3.19
C VAL A 17 -2.42 18.86 -3.42
N ILE A 18 -2.32 20.06 -2.86
CA ILE A 18 -3.37 21.11 -2.95
C ILE A 18 -3.59 21.54 -4.41
N THR A 19 -2.52 21.64 -5.19
CA THR A 19 -2.60 22.10 -6.60
C THR A 19 -2.88 20.96 -7.60
N GLY A 20 -3.00 19.71 -7.14
CA GLY A 20 -3.17 18.54 -8.02
C GLY A 20 -1.99 18.27 -8.95
N ARG A 21 -0.81 18.86 -8.68
CA ARG A 21 0.41 18.65 -9.49
C ARG A 21 1.10 17.35 -9.13
N SER A 22 1.88 16.82 -10.08
CA SER A 22 2.64 15.60 -9.87
C SER A 22 3.60 15.72 -8.68
N MET A 23 3.55 14.76 -7.77
CA MET A 23 4.47 14.64 -6.62
C MET A 23 5.95 14.60 -7.03
N VAL A 24 6.24 14.20 -8.27
CA VAL A 24 7.61 14.13 -8.80
C VAL A 24 8.31 15.49 -8.71
N TYR A 25 7.60 16.60 -8.87
CA TYR A 25 8.19 17.95 -8.73
C TYR A 25 8.68 18.21 -7.30
N ALA A 26 7.86 17.88 -6.30
CA ALA A 26 8.25 18.03 -4.90
C ALA A 26 9.40 17.09 -4.52
N LEU A 27 9.39 15.86 -5.03
CA LEU A 27 10.47 14.90 -4.81
C LEU A 27 11.78 15.35 -5.46
N THR A 28 11.72 15.95 -6.66
CA THR A 28 12.91 16.51 -7.31
C THR A 28 13.48 17.68 -6.51
N LEU A 29 12.62 18.59 -6.05
CA LEU A 29 13.02 19.71 -5.17
C LEU A 29 13.61 19.18 -3.87
N GLY A 30 12.97 18.18 -3.24
CA GLY A 30 13.47 17.52 -2.04
C GLY A 30 14.87 16.93 -2.23
N LEU A 31 15.10 16.24 -3.35
CA LEU A 31 16.42 15.71 -3.68
C LEU A 31 17.47 16.82 -3.77
N ALA A 32 17.14 17.93 -4.45
CA ALA A 32 18.04 19.06 -4.55
C ALA A 32 18.35 19.68 -3.18
N LEU A 33 17.33 19.85 -2.32
CA LEU A 33 17.51 20.38 -0.94
C LEU A 33 18.38 19.48 -0.08
N PHE A 34 18.19 18.15 -0.12
CA PHE A 34 18.97 17.21 0.66
C PHE A 34 20.41 17.06 0.14
N LEU A 35 20.64 17.15 -1.17
CA LEU A 35 21.98 17.21 -1.74
C LEU A 35 22.73 18.49 -1.33
N LEU A 36 22.05 19.65 -1.37
CA LEU A 36 22.63 20.93 -0.92
C LEU A 36 22.94 20.92 0.58
N TYR A 37 22.08 20.30 1.39
CA TYR A 37 22.33 20.08 2.80
C TYR A 37 23.61 19.24 3.01
N GLY A 38 23.70 18.07 2.39
CA GLY A 38 24.86 17.18 2.49
C GLY A 38 26.16 17.85 2.01
N LYS A 39 26.06 18.73 0.97
CA LYS A 39 27.22 19.52 0.53
C LYS A 39 27.68 20.52 1.61
N LYS A 40 26.75 21.14 2.32
CA LYS A 40 27.07 22.08 3.41
C LYS A 40 27.65 21.37 4.64
N GLU A 41 27.26 20.12 4.91
CA GLU A 41 27.82 19.26 5.98
C GLU A 41 29.24 18.73 5.64
N GLY A 42 29.81 19.16 4.50
CA GLY A 42 31.20 18.85 4.12
C GLY A 42 31.37 17.68 3.15
N HIS A 43 30.28 17.03 2.74
CA HIS A 43 30.37 15.93 1.77
C HIS A 43 30.64 16.42 0.35
N THR A 44 31.41 15.65 -0.41
CA THR A 44 31.63 15.91 -1.84
C THR A 44 30.44 15.49 -2.69
N TRP A 45 30.26 16.08 -3.87
CA TRP A 45 29.20 15.68 -4.81
C TRP A 45 29.28 14.20 -5.18
N TYR A 46 30.48 13.66 -5.31
CA TYR A 46 30.68 12.25 -5.60
C TYR A 46 30.18 11.35 -4.45
N GLU A 47 30.47 11.70 -3.20
CA GLU A 47 29.95 10.96 -2.03
C GLU A 47 28.44 11.01 -1.96
N LEU A 48 27.81 12.17 -2.18
CA LEU A 48 26.37 12.33 -2.16
C LEU A 48 25.68 11.50 -3.26
N LEU A 49 26.21 11.54 -4.49
CA LEU A 49 25.68 10.69 -5.57
C LEU A 49 25.88 9.19 -5.26
N ARG A 50 26.99 8.83 -4.65
CA ARG A 50 27.26 7.46 -4.21
C ARG A 50 26.30 7.02 -3.09
N MET A 51 25.93 7.93 -2.17
CA MET A 51 24.91 7.66 -1.14
C MET A 51 23.54 7.42 -1.80
N CYS A 52 23.12 8.27 -2.74
CA CYS A 52 21.88 8.07 -3.50
C CYS A 52 21.88 6.71 -4.20
N TRP A 53 22.95 6.38 -4.92
CA TRP A 53 23.08 5.10 -5.63
C TRP A 53 23.02 3.90 -4.70
N ARG A 54 23.71 3.97 -3.56
CA ARG A 54 23.65 2.90 -2.54
C ARG A 54 22.24 2.71 -1.99
N GLY A 55 21.48 3.80 -1.77
CA GLY A 55 20.09 3.74 -1.33
C GLY A 55 19.22 3.03 -2.37
N ILE A 56 19.34 3.40 -3.65
CA ILE A 56 18.60 2.75 -4.76
C ILE A 56 18.99 1.28 -4.89
N TRP A 57 20.28 0.98 -4.89
CA TRP A 57 20.80 -0.38 -5.05
C TRP A 57 20.37 -1.32 -3.91
N ARG A 58 20.32 -0.83 -2.68
CA ARG A 58 19.83 -1.60 -1.51
C ARG A 58 18.40 -2.06 -1.71
N ASN A 59 17.57 -1.23 -2.33
CA ASN A 59 16.14 -1.48 -2.53
C ASN A 59 15.80 -2.07 -3.91
N ARG A 60 16.79 -2.45 -4.74
CA ARG A 60 16.58 -2.90 -6.14
C ARG A 60 15.56 -4.02 -6.33
N TYR A 61 15.39 -4.87 -5.32
CA TYR A 61 14.44 -5.99 -5.39
C TYR A 61 12.97 -5.56 -5.43
N ILE A 62 12.66 -4.33 -5.00
CA ILE A 62 11.29 -3.80 -5.05
C ILE A 62 10.89 -3.45 -6.49
N PHE A 63 11.83 -2.98 -7.32
CA PHE A 63 11.57 -2.74 -8.74
C PHE A 63 11.12 -4.01 -9.47
N LEU A 64 11.68 -5.16 -9.08
CA LEU A 64 11.27 -6.45 -9.63
C LEU A 64 9.81 -6.78 -9.25
N ASN A 65 9.38 -6.44 -8.04
CA ASN A 65 7.98 -6.61 -7.65
C ASN A 65 7.04 -5.75 -8.52
N PHE A 66 7.43 -4.52 -8.88
CA PHE A 66 6.64 -3.68 -9.79
C PHE A 66 6.49 -4.31 -11.18
N VAL A 67 7.53 -4.95 -11.70
CA VAL A 67 7.45 -5.70 -12.96
C VAL A 67 6.43 -6.82 -12.85
N PHE A 68 6.50 -7.65 -11.80
CA PHE A 68 5.54 -8.73 -11.58
C PHE A 68 4.11 -8.23 -11.41
N ILE A 69 3.89 -7.14 -10.66
CA ILE A 69 2.56 -6.54 -10.47
C ILE A 69 2.00 -6.06 -11.81
N GLY A 70 2.81 -5.37 -12.60
CA GLY A 70 2.40 -4.90 -13.94
C GLY A 70 2.00 -6.05 -14.84
N MET A 71 2.79 -7.10 -14.93
CA MET A 71 2.49 -8.29 -15.73
C MET A 71 1.24 -9.03 -15.21
N LEU A 72 1.12 -9.22 -13.90
CA LEU A 72 -0.02 -9.87 -13.25
C LEU A 72 -1.32 -9.14 -13.58
N THR A 73 -1.34 -7.83 -13.37
CA THR A 73 -2.56 -7.04 -13.58
C THR A 73 -2.99 -6.99 -15.04
N ALA A 74 -2.05 -6.98 -15.99
CA ALA A 74 -2.35 -7.06 -17.42
C ALA A 74 -2.88 -8.44 -17.80
N SER A 75 -2.21 -9.51 -17.36
CA SER A 75 -2.60 -10.89 -17.68
C SER A 75 -3.95 -11.28 -17.09
N TRP A 76 -4.29 -10.82 -15.89
CA TRP A 76 -5.59 -11.07 -15.27
C TRP A 76 -6.76 -10.39 -16.02
N ARG A 77 -6.50 -9.20 -16.60
CA ARG A 77 -7.49 -8.54 -17.47
C ARG A 77 -7.68 -9.31 -18.76
N ALA A 78 -6.60 -9.63 -19.42
CA ALA A 78 -6.64 -10.29 -20.74
C ALA A 78 -7.07 -11.76 -20.69
N SER A 79 -6.83 -12.48 -19.61
CA SER A 79 -7.24 -13.89 -19.46
C SER A 79 -8.73 -14.07 -19.14
N GLY A 80 -9.47 -12.96 -18.93
CA GLY A 80 -10.86 -13.02 -18.48
C GLY A 80 -11.02 -13.27 -16.98
N ALA A 81 -9.92 -13.30 -16.20
CA ALA A 81 -9.99 -13.50 -14.75
C ALA A 81 -10.76 -12.37 -14.07
N ILE A 82 -10.41 -11.10 -14.33
CA ILE A 82 -11.13 -9.94 -13.80
C ILE A 82 -12.57 -9.89 -14.33
N PRO A 83 -12.86 -9.98 -15.65
CA PRO A 83 -14.21 -10.04 -16.15
C PRO A 83 -15.09 -11.10 -15.49
N TYR A 84 -14.57 -12.32 -15.34
CA TYR A 84 -15.33 -13.40 -14.71
C TYR A 84 -15.61 -13.12 -13.23
N VAL A 85 -14.60 -12.72 -12.46
CA VAL A 85 -14.76 -12.42 -11.02
C VAL A 85 -15.72 -11.25 -10.81
N VAL A 86 -15.62 -10.19 -11.61
CA VAL A 86 -16.52 -9.04 -11.56
C VAL A 86 -17.96 -9.48 -11.87
N THR A 87 -18.16 -10.27 -12.93
CA THR A 87 -19.50 -10.78 -13.31
C THR A 87 -20.10 -11.66 -12.21
N ALA A 88 -19.32 -12.54 -11.60
CA ALA A 88 -19.79 -13.41 -10.52
C ALA A 88 -20.11 -12.60 -9.26
N ALA A 89 -19.29 -11.60 -8.94
CA ALA A 89 -19.44 -10.80 -7.73
C ALA A 89 -20.57 -9.78 -7.84
N THR A 90 -20.79 -9.14 -8.99
CA THR A 90 -21.89 -8.18 -9.19
C THR A 90 -23.26 -8.84 -9.08
N GLY A 91 -23.37 -10.15 -9.29
CA GLY A 91 -24.58 -10.92 -9.02
C GLY A 91 -24.85 -11.20 -7.53
N LEU A 92 -23.81 -11.11 -6.67
CA LEU A 92 -23.87 -11.47 -5.24
C LEU A 92 -23.77 -10.25 -4.32
N ILE A 93 -23.01 -9.23 -4.71
CA ILE A 93 -22.69 -8.07 -3.87
C ILE A 93 -23.47 -6.85 -4.32
N ARG A 94 -24.25 -6.28 -3.41
CA ARG A 94 -24.95 -5.02 -3.67
C ARG A 94 -24.00 -3.84 -3.56
N PRO A 95 -24.11 -2.80 -4.44
CA PRO A 95 -23.25 -1.61 -4.37
C PRO A 95 -23.24 -0.92 -3.00
N SER A 96 -24.38 -0.94 -2.30
CA SER A 96 -24.56 -0.32 -0.99
C SER A 96 -23.73 -0.96 0.15
N ILE A 97 -23.33 -2.23 0.02
CA ILE A 97 -22.49 -2.92 1.02
C ILE A 97 -21.08 -3.17 0.48
N PHE A 98 -20.79 -2.73 -0.74
CA PHE A 98 -19.55 -3.05 -1.43
C PHE A 98 -18.30 -2.55 -0.68
N LEU A 99 -18.31 -1.31 -0.19
CA LEU A 99 -17.15 -0.72 0.53
C LEU A 99 -16.79 -1.54 1.78
N PHE A 100 -17.80 -1.95 2.55
CA PHE A 100 -17.62 -2.83 3.70
C PHE A 100 -17.03 -4.18 3.28
N MET A 101 -17.59 -4.81 2.22
CA MET A 101 -17.10 -6.10 1.72
C MET A 101 -15.66 -5.99 1.20
N ALA A 102 -15.33 -4.94 0.45
CA ALA A 102 -13.98 -4.70 -0.06
C ALA A 102 -12.96 -4.57 1.09
N PHE A 103 -13.30 -3.82 2.13
CA PHE A 103 -12.46 -3.71 3.33
C PHE A 103 -12.25 -5.06 3.99
N VAL A 104 -13.31 -5.81 4.31
CA VAL A 104 -13.25 -7.10 5.01
C VAL A 104 -12.49 -8.15 4.19
N LEU A 105 -12.74 -8.23 2.88
CA LEU A 105 -12.03 -9.16 2.00
C LEU A 105 -10.54 -8.82 1.90
N CYS A 106 -10.20 -7.54 1.81
CA CYS A 106 -8.80 -7.11 1.86
C CYS A 106 -8.15 -7.42 3.21
N CYS A 107 -8.85 -7.26 4.34
CA CYS A 107 -8.36 -7.67 5.66
C CYS A 107 -8.04 -9.16 5.71
N LEU A 108 -8.97 -10.01 5.22
CA LEU A 108 -8.81 -11.46 5.21
C LEU A 108 -7.60 -11.88 4.36
N ILE A 109 -7.51 -11.37 3.12
CA ILE A 109 -6.40 -11.71 2.22
C ILE A 109 -5.08 -11.19 2.76
N SER A 110 -5.06 -9.98 3.31
CA SER A 110 -3.86 -9.40 3.91
C SER A 110 -3.37 -10.20 5.12
N PHE A 111 -4.29 -10.64 5.97
CA PHE A 111 -3.97 -11.51 7.11
C PHE A 111 -3.37 -12.85 6.67
N LEU A 112 -3.93 -13.46 5.61
CA LEU A 112 -3.43 -14.75 5.08
C LEU A 112 -2.07 -14.60 4.39
N THR A 113 -1.88 -13.52 3.62
CA THR A 113 -0.65 -13.32 2.81
C THR A 113 0.47 -12.63 3.58
N GLY A 114 0.14 -11.90 4.65
CA GLY A 114 1.09 -11.12 5.45
C GLY A 114 1.73 -9.97 4.70
N THR A 115 1.08 -9.44 3.64
CA THR A 115 1.66 -8.34 2.87
C THR A 115 0.60 -7.36 2.36
N ALA A 116 0.77 -6.06 2.65
CA ALA A 116 -0.12 -5.02 2.16
C ALA A 116 -0.07 -4.90 0.62
N LEU A 117 1.13 -4.93 0.04
CA LEU A 117 1.32 -4.85 -1.41
C LEU A 117 0.76 -6.09 -2.13
N GLY A 118 0.91 -7.27 -1.54
CA GLY A 118 0.34 -8.51 -2.08
C GLY A 118 -1.18 -8.46 -2.14
N THR A 119 -1.80 -7.97 -1.09
CA THR A 119 -3.26 -7.77 -1.02
C THR A 119 -3.72 -6.77 -2.06
N ALA A 120 -3.04 -5.64 -2.19
CA ALA A 120 -3.36 -4.64 -3.20
C ALA A 120 -3.30 -5.21 -4.62
N ALA A 121 -2.21 -5.91 -4.94
CA ALA A 121 -2.01 -6.50 -6.27
C ALA A 121 -3.00 -7.63 -6.61
N THR A 122 -3.73 -8.14 -5.64
CA THR A 122 -4.69 -9.25 -5.78
C THR A 122 -6.12 -8.79 -5.52
N MET A 123 -6.58 -8.86 -4.29
CA MET A 123 -7.93 -8.47 -3.89
C MET A 123 -8.19 -6.98 -4.15
N GLY A 124 -7.16 -6.13 -4.00
CA GLY A 124 -7.27 -4.70 -4.29
C GLY A 124 -7.62 -4.42 -5.74
N VAL A 125 -6.92 -5.06 -6.69
CA VAL A 125 -7.21 -4.92 -8.14
C VAL A 125 -8.62 -5.39 -8.47
N ILE A 126 -9.04 -6.53 -7.91
CA ILE A 126 -10.40 -7.05 -8.06
C ILE A 126 -11.42 -6.05 -7.49
N SER A 127 -11.19 -5.55 -6.29
CA SER A 127 -12.09 -4.59 -5.63
C SER A 127 -12.23 -3.30 -6.43
N MET A 128 -11.15 -2.76 -7.00
CA MET A 128 -11.22 -1.56 -7.83
C MET A 128 -11.93 -1.80 -9.16
N ALA A 129 -11.72 -2.95 -9.79
CA ALA A 129 -12.47 -3.33 -10.99
C ALA A 129 -13.96 -3.45 -10.70
N MET A 130 -14.33 -4.05 -9.57
CA MET A 130 -15.73 -4.14 -9.12
C MET A 130 -16.31 -2.77 -8.77
N ALA A 131 -15.54 -1.90 -8.10
CA ALA A 131 -15.94 -0.53 -7.78
C ALA A 131 -16.28 0.24 -9.05
N SER A 132 -15.41 0.17 -10.06
CA SER A 132 -15.63 0.79 -11.37
C SER A 132 -16.87 0.22 -12.08
N ALA A 133 -17.06 -1.10 -12.01
CA ALA A 133 -18.20 -1.79 -12.60
C ALA A 133 -19.55 -1.46 -11.93
N MET A 134 -19.53 -1.15 -10.64
CA MET A 134 -20.71 -0.80 -9.83
C MET A 134 -20.91 0.71 -9.68
N ASP A 135 -20.12 1.54 -10.38
CA ASP A 135 -20.12 3.00 -10.27
C ASP A 135 -19.89 3.50 -8.82
N VAL A 136 -19.07 2.76 -8.05
CA VAL A 136 -18.67 3.15 -6.72
C VAL A 136 -17.49 4.13 -6.81
N ASN A 137 -17.51 5.17 -5.98
CA ASN A 137 -16.45 6.18 -5.95
C ASN A 137 -15.07 5.54 -5.72
N ALA A 138 -14.15 5.74 -6.67
CA ALA A 138 -12.82 5.15 -6.65
C ALA A 138 -11.97 5.60 -5.44
N VAL A 139 -12.20 6.81 -4.90
CA VAL A 139 -11.49 7.32 -3.71
C VAL A 139 -11.90 6.53 -2.47
N LEU A 140 -13.20 6.27 -2.31
CA LEU A 140 -13.72 5.45 -1.19
C LEU A 140 -13.27 4.00 -1.30
N ALA A 141 -13.37 3.41 -2.50
CA ALA A 141 -12.92 2.04 -2.74
C ALA A 141 -11.42 1.87 -2.49
N GLY A 142 -10.59 2.80 -2.98
CA GLY A 142 -9.15 2.82 -2.73
C GLY A 142 -8.82 2.96 -1.23
N GLY A 143 -9.57 3.78 -0.49
CA GLY A 143 -9.45 3.92 0.97
C GLY A 143 -9.77 2.61 1.71
N ALA A 144 -10.83 1.91 1.30
CA ALA A 144 -11.21 0.61 1.86
C ALA A 144 -10.13 -0.46 1.60
N VAL A 145 -9.58 -0.51 0.39
CA VAL A 145 -8.49 -1.43 0.03
C VAL A 145 -7.23 -1.12 0.82
N LEU A 146 -6.84 0.16 0.93
CA LEU A 146 -5.66 0.58 1.69
C LEU A 146 -5.81 0.21 3.17
N SER A 147 -6.98 0.49 3.78
CA SER A 147 -7.31 0.11 5.15
C SER A 147 -7.17 -1.39 5.38
N GLY A 148 -7.79 -2.19 4.52
CA GLY A 148 -7.77 -3.65 4.64
C GLY A 148 -6.40 -4.25 4.41
N SER A 149 -5.60 -3.67 3.51
CA SER A 149 -4.24 -4.12 3.24
C SER A 149 -3.32 -3.95 4.45
N TYR A 150 -3.43 -2.82 5.15
CA TYR A 150 -2.65 -2.55 6.36
C TYR A 150 -3.11 -3.34 7.59
N PHE A 151 -4.37 -3.74 7.64
CA PHE A 151 -4.86 -4.60 8.72
C PHE A 151 -4.06 -5.90 8.83
N GLY A 152 -3.91 -6.63 7.74
CA GLY A 152 -3.22 -7.91 7.77
C GLY A 152 -1.70 -7.80 7.70
N ASP A 153 -1.14 -6.76 7.08
CA ASP A 153 0.29 -6.48 7.10
C ASP A 153 0.81 -6.30 8.53
N ARG A 154 -0.01 -5.79 9.40
CA ARG A 154 0.25 -5.64 10.81
C ARG A 154 0.00 -6.93 11.60
N MET A 155 -1.11 -7.63 11.35
CA MET A 155 -1.61 -8.72 12.22
C MET A 155 -1.21 -10.14 11.78
N SER A 156 -0.49 -10.30 10.70
CA SER A 156 -0.11 -11.61 10.21
C SER A 156 1.21 -12.11 10.78
N SER A 157 1.24 -13.35 11.26
CA SER A 157 2.48 -14.01 11.74
C SER A 157 3.53 -14.23 10.66
N VAL A 158 3.18 -14.01 9.40
CA VAL A 158 4.10 -14.10 8.25
C VAL A 158 4.46 -12.74 7.66
N SER A 159 3.95 -11.66 8.24
CA SER A 159 4.27 -10.31 7.82
C SER A 159 5.70 -9.94 8.18
N SER A 160 6.40 -9.34 7.21
CA SER A 160 7.76 -8.85 7.43
C SER A 160 7.82 -7.66 8.39
N SER A 161 6.76 -6.85 8.45
CA SER A 161 6.65 -5.71 9.37
C SER A 161 6.41 -6.18 10.81
N ALA A 162 5.49 -7.10 11.04
CA ALA A 162 5.24 -7.68 12.35
C ALA A 162 6.46 -8.48 12.88
N LEU A 163 7.14 -9.25 12.01
CA LEU A 163 8.38 -9.94 12.36
C LEU A 163 9.52 -8.97 12.67
N LEU A 164 9.59 -7.83 11.99
CA LEU A 164 10.57 -6.78 12.30
C LEU A 164 10.34 -6.21 13.70
N VAL A 165 9.09 -5.86 14.04
CA VAL A 165 8.74 -5.34 15.37
C VAL A 165 9.06 -6.38 16.45
N SER A 166 8.64 -7.63 16.27
CA SER A 166 8.95 -8.74 17.18
C SER A 166 10.45 -8.90 17.39
N GLY A 167 11.25 -8.82 16.31
CA GLY A 167 12.71 -8.91 16.38
C GLY A 167 13.39 -7.73 17.09
N LEU A 168 12.90 -6.50 16.87
CA LEU A 168 13.43 -5.29 17.51
C LEU A 168 13.11 -5.23 19.00
N THR A 169 11.89 -5.63 19.37
CA THR A 169 11.42 -5.61 20.75
C THR A 169 11.75 -6.89 21.52
N GLU A 170 12.31 -7.90 20.86
CA GLU A 170 12.59 -9.24 21.41
C GLU A 170 11.34 -9.88 22.06
N THR A 171 10.19 -9.80 21.38
CA THR A 171 8.91 -10.35 21.83
C THR A 171 8.47 -11.52 20.96
N ASP A 172 7.58 -12.38 21.47
CA ASP A 172 6.96 -13.43 20.67
C ASP A 172 5.90 -12.87 19.70
N ILE A 173 5.94 -13.30 18.43
CA ILE A 173 5.04 -12.81 17.39
C ILE A 173 3.57 -13.18 17.68
N TYR A 174 3.30 -14.33 18.28
CA TYR A 174 1.92 -14.76 18.57
C TYR A 174 1.32 -13.99 19.74
N ASP A 175 2.14 -13.66 20.76
CA ASP A 175 1.75 -12.78 21.86
C ASP A 175 1.45 -11.37 21.34
N ASN A 176 2.28 -10.85 20.43
CA ASN A 176 2.02 -9.57 19.77
C ASN A 176 0.71 -9.58 19.00
N ILE A 177 0.43 -10.63 18.19
CA ILE A 177 -0.82 -10.77 17.45
C ILE A 177 -2.02 -10.81 18.38
N HIS A 178 -1.92 -11.50 19.52
CA HIS A 178 -2.99 -11.53 20.52
C HIS A 178 -3.29 -10.13 21.10
N ASN A 179 -2.26 -9.36 21.41
CA ASN A 179 -2.41 -7.99 21.91
C ASN A 179 -2.96 -7.04 20.82
N MET A 180 -2.44 -7.17 19.60
CA MET A 180 -2.94 -6.43 18.43
C MET A 180 -4.41 -6.74 18.13
N ALA A 181 -4.86 -8.00 18.31
CA ALA A 181 -6.26 -8.37 18.14
C ALA A 181 -7.18 -7.66 19.14
N LYS A 182 -6.73 -7.48 20.38
CA LYS A 182 -7.46 -6.72 21.38
C LYS A 182 -7.51 -5.23 21.05
N SER A 183 -6.36 -4.62 20.70
CA SER A 183 -6.28 -3.18 20.38
C SER A 183 -7.08 -2.81 19.15
N CYS A 184 -7.12 -3.67 18.12
CA CYS A 184 -7.79 -3.39 16.85
C CYS A 184 -9.31 -3.67 16.86
N ALA A 185 -9.86 -4.37 17.85
CA ALA A 185 -11.27 -4.80 17.83
C ALA A 185 -12.24 -3.63 17.65
N VAL A 186 -12.06 -2.55 18.41
CA VAL A 186 -12.91 -1.36 18.31
C VAL A 186 -12.66 -0.58 17.01
N PRO A 187 -11.40 -0.24 16.62
CA PRO A 187 -11.11 0.40 15.35
C PRO A 187 -11.62 -0.40 14.13
N PHE A 188 -11.50 -1.72 14.16
CA PHE A 188 -12.00 -2.58 13.09
C PHE A 188 -13.52 -2.51 12.97
N ALA A 189 -14.24 -2.67 14.10
CA ALA A 189 -15.69 -2.57 14.12
C ALA A 189 -16.17 -1.18 13.69
N ALA A 190 -15.53 -0.12 14.18
CA ALA A 190 -15.84 1.25 13.77
C ALA A 190 -15.60 1.47 12.27
N THR A 191 -14.49 0.95 11.71
CA THR A 191 -14.21 1.03 10.28
C THR A 191 -15.26 0.27 9.45
N CYS A 192 -15.67 -0.92 9.89
CA CYS A 192 -16.75 -1.68 9.26
C CYS A 192 -18.05 -0.87 9.22
N LEU A 193 -18.42 -0.26 10.36
CA LEU A 193 -19.64 0.57 10.45
C LEU A 193 -19.56 1.81 9.57
N VAL A 194 -18.40 2.48 9.51
CA VAL A 194 -18.22 3.66 8.66
C VAL A 194 -18.35 3.30 7.18
N TYR A 195 -17.66 2.25 6.70
CA TYR A 195 -17.78 1.84 5.30
C TYR A 195 -19.20 1.33 4.97
N LEU A 196 -19.86 0.66 5.89
CA LEU A 196 -21.26 0.25 5.70
C LEU A 196 -22.19 1.47 5.63
N ALA A 197 -22.06 2.41 6.55
CA ALA A 197 -22.86 3.64 6.58
C ALA A 197 -22.65 4.49 5.31
N VAL A 198 -21.39 4.69 4.92
CA VAL A 198 -21.06 5.43 3.69
C VAL A 198 -21.63 4.72 2.47
N GLY A 199 -21.50 3.41 2.37
CA GLY A 199 -22.07 2.63 1.26
C GLY A 199 -23.59 2.73 1.19
N LEU A 200 -24.28 2.68 2.31
CA LEU A 200 -25.74 2.83 2.38
C LEU A 200 -26.25 4.24 2.04
N THR A 201 -25.45 5.28 2.34
CA THR A 201 -25.85 6.67 2.09
C THR A 201 -25.50 7.19 0.71
N THR A 202 -24.44 6.65 0.09
CA THR A 202 -23.97 7.11 -1.24
C THR A 202 -24.61 6.38 -2.41
N HIS A 203 -25.18 5.18 -2.20
CA HIS A 203 -25.79 4.38 -3.27
C HIS A 203 -27.28 4.24 -3.08
N HIS A 204 -28.04 5.04 -3.82
CA HIS A 204 -29.51 4.98 -3.90
C HIS A 204 -29.93 4.30 -5.20
N GLY A 205 -29.98 2.95 -5.19
CA GLY A 205 -30.80 2.20 -6.14
C GLY A 205 -30.35 2.21 -7.63
N ASN A 206 -29.09 2.47 -7.91
CA ASN A 206 -28.61 2.42 -9.29
C ASN A 206 -28.62 0.99 -9.81
N VAL A 207 -29.25 0.81 -10.97
CA VAL A 207 -29.24 -0.46 -11.71
C VAL A 207 -27.81 -0.77 -12.08
N VAL A 208 -27.25 -1.86 -11.57
CA VAL A 208 -25.96 -2.37 -12.00
C VAL A 208 -26.05 -2.69 -13.49
N PRO A 209 -25.20 -2.11 -14.37
CA PRO A 209 -25.23 -2.44 -15.80
C PRO A 209 -25.11 -3.95 -16.02
N ASP A 210 -25.73 -4.47 -17.07
CA ASP A 210 -25.54 -5.88 -17.46
C ASP A 210 -24.12 -6.11 -18.00
N LEU A 211 -23.16 -6.11 -17.07
CA LEU A 211 -21.77 -6.35 -17.38
C LEU A 211 -21.52 -7.76 -17.93
N ARG A 212 -22.38 -8.71 -17.57
CA ARG A 212 -22.25 -10.08 -18.05
C ARG A 212 -22.44 -10.16 -19.57
N GLY A 213 -23.46 -9.50 -20.10
CA GLY A 213 -23.69 -9.43 -21.55
C GLY A 213 -22.55 -8.72 -22.27
N MET A 214 -22.03 -7.62 -21.69
CA MET A 214 -20.93 -6.87 -22.28
C MET A 214 -19.61 -7.66 -22.26
N PHE A 215 -19.24 -8.27 -21.13
CA PHE A 215 -18.02 -9.09 -21.06
C PHE A 215 -18.11 -10.36 -21.90
N ALA A 216 -19.30 -10.98 -22.06
CA ALA A 216 -19.48 -12.16 -22.88
C ALA A 216 -19.27 -11.91 -24.38
N GLN A 217 -19.31 -10.65 -24.83
CA GLN A 217 -18.99 -10.28 -26.22
C GLN A 217 -17.48 -10.25 -26.48
N GLU A 218 -16.67 -9.96 -25.47
CA GLU A 218 -15.22 -9.79 -25.59
C GLU A 218 -14.44 -10.98 -25.02
N PHE A 219 -15.02 -11.71 -24.04
CA PHE A 219 -14.35 -12.81 -23.34
C PHE A 219 -15.18 -14.09 -23.32
N VAL A 220 -14.48 -15.22 -23.38
CA VAL A 220 -15.05 -16.53 -23.03
C VAL A 220 -15.12 -16.63 -21.51
N LEU A 221 -16.28 -16.33 -20.93
CA LEU A 221 -16.50 -16.39 -19.47
C LEU A 221 -16.66 -17.84 -19.00
N ASN A 222 -15.56 -18.47 -18.62
CA ASN A 222 -15.50 -19.83 -18.11
C ASN A 222 -15.03 -19.82 -16.64
N PRO A 223 -15.55 -20.71 -15.75
CA PRO A 223 -15.04 -20.85 -14.38
C PRO A 223 -13.53 -21.02 -14.26
N LEU A 224 -12.87 -21.58 -15.27
CA LEU A 224 -11.41 -21.70 -15.33
C LEU A 224 -10.69 -20.34 -15.29
N CYS A 225 -11.38 -19.26 -15.68
CA CYS A 225 -10.80 -17.91 -15.61
C CYS A 225 -10.42 -17.48 -14.17
N VAL A 226 -11.00 -18.12 -13.14
CA VAL A 226 -10.63 -17.87 -11.73
C VAL A 226 -9.28 -18.51 -11.36
N LEU A 227 -8.81 -19.49 -12.12
CA LEU A 227 -7.62 -20.26 -11.78
C LEU A 227 -6.36 -19.44 -11.46
N PRO A 228 -6.02 -18.34 -12.17
CA PRO A 228 -4.89 -17.49 -11.81
C PRO A 228 -5.01 -16.91 -10.40
N ALA A 229 -6.22 -16.49 -10.01
CA ALA A 229 -6.48 -15.97 -8.66
C ALA A 229 -6.38 -17.09 -7.60
N VAL A 230 -6.93 -18.26 -7.88
CA VAL A 230 -6.83 -19.44 -6.99
C VAL A 230 -5.38 -19.87 -6.81
N VAL A 231 -4.59 -19.96 -7.87
CA VAL A 231 -3.15 -20.29 -7.81
C VAL A 231 -2.40 -19.27 -6.96
N LEU A 232 -2.69 -17.98 -7.14
CA LEU A 232 -2.06 -16.93 -6.36
C LEU A 232 -2.38 -17.07 -4.87
N LEU A 233 -3.66 -17.21 -4.52
CA LEU A 233 -4.11 -17.34 -3.13
C LEU A 233 -3.59 -18.64 -2.48
N ALA A 234 -3.60 -19.76 -3.20
CA ALA A 234 -3.09 -21.03 -2.70
C ALA A 234 -1.59 -20.97 -2.39
N LEU A 235 -0.78 -20.39 -3.30
CA LEU A 235 0.65 -20.25 -3.08
C LEU A 235 0.98 -19.22 -1.98
N ALA A 236 0.16 -18.17 -1.85
CA ALA A 236 0.28 -17.23 -0.74
C ALA A 236 -0.05 -17.87 0.61
N ALA A 237 -1.13 -18.69 0.68
CA ALA A 237 -1.48 -19.46 1.87
C ALA A 237 -0.40 -20.51 2.24
N LEU A 238 0.31 -21.06 1.25
CA LEU A 238 1.47 -21.92 1.43
C LEU A 238 2.76 -21.16 1.78
N LYS A 239 2.66 -19.84 2.07
CA LYS A 239 3.77 -18.96 2.48
C LYS A 239 4.94 -18.92 1.48
N LYS A 240 4.65 -19.11 0.19
CA LYS A 240 5.67 -19.00 -0.86
C LYS A 240 6.04 -17.53 -1.10
N ASN A 241 7.27 -17.33 -1.60
CA ASN A 241 7.74 -15.98 -1.94
C ASN A 241 6.79 -15.28 -2.91
N MET A 242 6.45 -14.02 -2.63
CA MET A 242 5.46 -13.23 -3.38
C MET A 242 5.75 -13.16 -4.88
N ARG A 243 7.03 -13.09 -5.30
CA ARG A 243 7.42 -13.09 -6.71
C ARG A 243 7.10 -14.41 -7.40
N ILE A 244 7.37 -15.53 -6.71
CA ILE A 244 7.03 -16.87 -7.18
C ILE A 244 5.52 -16.99 -7.34
N THR A 245 4.77 -16.54 -6.35
CA THR A 245 3.30 -16.53 -6.33
C THR A 245 2.72 -15.72 -7.49
N MET A 246 3.18 -14.50 -7.68
CA MET A 246 2.79 -13.65 -8.82
C MET A 246 3.22 -14.24 -10.16
N GLY A 247 4.42 -14.79 -10.24
CA GLY A 247 4.95 -15.42 -11.47
C GLY A 247 4.11 -16.61 -11.92
N PHE A 248 3.78 -17.53 -11.02
CA PHE A 248 2.91 -18.69 -11.34
C PHE A 248 1.50 -18.27 -11.70
N SER A 249 0.92 -17.29 -11.00
CA SER A 249 -0.39 -16.74 -11.34
C SER A 249 -0.40 -16.09 -12.73
N THR A 250 0.63 -15.29 -13.05
CA THR A 250 0.80 -14.69 -14.39
C THR A 250 0.95 -15.77 -15.46
N LEU A 251 1.75 -16.82 -15.20
CA LEU A 251 1.92 -17.93 -16.13
C LEU A 251 0.60 -18.65 -16.38
N THR A 252 -0.17 -18.93 -15.32
CA THR A 252 -1.51 -19.54 -15.44
C THR A 252 -2.43 -18.65 -16.26
N ALA A 253 -2.42 -17.33 -16.04
CA ALA A 253 -3.21 -16.39 -16.82
C ALA A 253 -2.79 -16.39 -18.31
N ILE A 254 -1.48 -16.43 -18.62
CA ILE A 254 -0.96 -16.52 -19.99
C ILE A 254 -1.46 -17.81 -20.67
N VAL A 255 -1.42 -18.94 -19.98
CA VAL A 255 -1.96 -20.20 -20.53
C VAL A 255 -3.43 -20.06 -20.89
N LEU A 256 -4.25 -19.43 -20.03
CA LEU A 256 -5.68 -19.20 -20.32
C LEU A 256 -5.89 -18.20 -21.47
N MET A 257 -5.04 -17.17 -21.59
CA MET A 257 -5.09 -16.25 -22.73
C MET A 257 -4.90 -16.99 -24.06
N LEU A 258 -3.93 -17.89 -24.11
CA LEU A 258 -3.63 -18.65 -25.33
C LEU A 258 -4.66 -19.74 -25.62
N THR A 259 -5.14 -20.45 -24.59
CA THR A 259 -6.01 -21.63 -24.77
C THR A 259 -7.49 -21.30 -24.77
N LEU A 260 -7.92 -20.35 -23.94
CA LEU A 260 -9.35 -20.03 -23.76
C LEU A 260 -9.75 -18.75 -24.47
N GLN A 261 -8.90 -17.71 -24.42
CA GLN A 261 -9.21 -16.43 -25.05
C GLN A 261 -8.65 -16.32 -26.48
N HIS A 262 -7.89 -17.32 -26.95
CA HIS A 262 -7.29 -17.37 -28.29
C HIS A 262 -6.45 -16.15 -28.65
N THR A 263 -5.81 -15.53 -27.64
CA THR A 263 -4.90 -14.39 -27.85
C THR A 263 -3.67 -14.83 -28.65
N ASP A 264 -3.26 -14.02 -29.63
CA ASP A 264 -2.07 -14.33 -30.42
C ASP A 264 -0.80 -14.26 -29.53
N LEU A 265 0.07 -15.25 -29.67
CA LEU A 265 1.37 -15.29 -28.98
C LEU A 265 2.24 -14.07 -29.30
N ALA A 266 2.10 -13.49 -30.49
CA ALA A 266 2.83 -12.30 -30.92
C ALA A 266 2.42 -11.03 -30.15
N GLU A 267 1.19 -10.99 -29.62
CA GLU A 267 0.67 -9.84 -28.86
C GLU A 267 1.08 -9.87 -27.39
N LEU A 268 1.45 -11.03 -26.83
CA LEU A 268 1.78 -11.18 -25.41
C LEU A 268 2.86 -10.22 -24.92
N PRO A 269 4.00 -10.03 -25.58
CA PRO A 269 5.03 -9.11 -25.09
C PRO A 269 4.53 -7.67 -24.99
N LEU A 270 3.76 -7.23 -25.98
CA LEU A 270 3.20 -5.88 -26.01
C LEU A 270 2.15 -5.69 -24.92
N LEU A 271 1.29 -6.69 -24.71
CA LEU A 271 0.28 -6.70 -23.67
C LEU A 271 0.88 -6.66 -22.27
N LEU A 272 1.87 -7.49 -21.97
CA LEU A 272 2.57 -7.49 -20.69
C LEU A 272 3.33 -6.18 -20.45
N TRP A 273 3.82 -5.53 -21.52
CA TRP A 273 4.52 -4.26 -21.44
C TRP A 273 3.58 -3.06 -21.26
N ARG A 274 2.57 -2.92 -22.14
CA ARG A 274 1.67 -1.74 -22.19
C ARG A 274 0.38 -1.91 -21.40
N GLY A 275 0.02 -3.14 -21.00
CA GLY A 275 -1.25 -3.49 -20.39
C GLY A 275 -2.32 -3.85 -21.40
N TYR A 276 -3.44 -4.36 -20.87
CA TYR A 276 -4.61 -4.69 -21.66
C TYR A 276 -5.39 -3.42 -22.03
N ARG A 277 -5.93 -3.40 -23.25
CA ARG A 277 -6.77 -2.31 -23.74
C ARG A 277 -7.91 -2.89 -24.58
N THR A 278 -9.15 -2.61 -24.18
CA THR A 278 -10.32 -2.90 -24.97
C THR A 278 -10.64 -1.77 -25.95
N ALA A 279 -11.23 -2.12 -27.07
CA ALA A 279 -11.78 -1.16 -28.03
C ALA A 279 -13.14 -0.61 -27.59
N ASP A 280 -13.86 -1.30 -26.70
CA ASP A 280 -15.17 -0.89 -26.20
C ASP A 280 -15.03 0.20 -25.11
N PRO A 281 -15.51 1.44 -25.35
CA PRO A 281 -15.44 2.52 -24.38
C PRO A 281 -16.18 2.22 -23.06
N ALA A 282 -17.23 1.41 -23.08
CA ALA A 282 -18.01 1.06 -21.90
C ALA A 282 -17.24 0.13 -20.96
N LEU A 283 -16.41 -0.76 -21.51
CA LEU A 283 -15.56 -1.67 -20.74
C LEU A 283 -14.21 -1.07 -20.39
N ALA A 284 -13.81 0.03 -21.04
CA ALA A 284 -12.50 0.65 -20.88
C ALA A 284 -12.19 1.03 -19.44
N ALA A 285 -13.19 1.50 -18.68
CA ALA A 285 -13.03 1.90 -17.27
C ALA A 285 -12.66 0.72 -16.36
N VAL A 286 -13.12 -0.50 -16.68
CA VAL A 286 -12.88 -1.72 -15.88
C VAL A 286 -11.66 -2.47 -16.39
N LEU A 287 -11.49 -2.55 -17.73
CA LEU A 287 -10.52 -3.45 -18.35
C LEU A 287 -9.21 -2.78 -18.76
N ASN A 288 -9.18 -1.49 -19.09
CA ASN A 288 -7.93 -0.85 -19.50
C ASN A 288 -6.97 -0.72 -18.31
N GLY A 289 -5.71 -1.10 -18.53
CA GLY A 289 -4.65 -0.91 -17.55
C GLY A 289 -3.72 -2.11 -17.37
N GLY A 290 -2.95 -2.07 -16.30
CA GLY A 290 -1.88 -3.04 -16.06
C GLY A 290 -0.68 -2.84 -16.99
N GLY A 291 0.19 -3.85 -17.05
CA GLY A 291 1.43 -3.82 -17.79
C GLY A 291 2.58 -3.15 -17.04
N ILE A 292 3.81 -3.51 -17.43
CA ILE A 292 5.03 -2.99 -16.77
C ILE A 292 5.08 -1.46 -16.84
N LEU A 293 4.63 -0.88 -17.95
CA LEU A 293 4.66 0.57 -18.16
C LEU A 293 3.73 1.34 -17.20
N SER A 294 2.66 0.72 -16.70
CA SER A 294 1.78 1.36 -15.70
C SER A 294 2.51 1.64 -14.39
N MET A 295 3.53 0.83 -14.06
CA MET A 295 4.32 0.96 -12.84
C MET A 295 5.41 2.04 -12.91
N ARG A 296 5.56 2.76 -14.06
CA ARG A 296 6.63 3.77 -14.26
C ARG A 296 6.61 4.90 -13.25
N ARG A 297 5.40 5.42 -12.89
CA ARG A 297 5.23 6.50 -11.90
C ARG A 297 5.72 6.04 -10.53
N MET A 298 5.36 4.83 -10.15
CA MET A 298 5.76 4.20 -8.91
C MET A 298 7.27 3.96 -8.84
N ALA A 299 7.85 3.38 -9.90
CA ALA A 299 9.28 3.16 -9.99
C ALA A 299 10.07 4.47 -9.85
N LEU A 300 9.57 5.57 -10.47
CA LEU A 300 10.18 6.88 -10.37
C LEU A 300 10.12 7.42 -8.93
N ILE A 301 8.95 7.43 -8.29
CA ILE A 301 8.78 7.87 -6.90
C ILE A 301 9.67 7.05 -5.98
N PHE A 302 9.69 5.73 -6.16
CA PHE A 302 10.51 4.82 -5.38
C PHE A 302 12.02 5.09 -5.54
N THR A 303 12.46 5.50 -6.73
CA THR A 303 13.84 5.90 -6.99
C THR A 303 14.24 7.12 -6.14
N TYR A 304 13.39 8.17 -6.12
CA TYR A 304 13.63 9.35 -5.29
C TYR A 304 13.70 9.01 -3.80
N VAL A 305 12.70 8.27 -3.31
CA VAL A 305 12.63 7.89 -1.90
C VAL A 305 13.82 7.02 -1.48
N SER A 306 14.25 6.11 -2.32
CA SER A 306 15.44 5.30 -2.07
C SER A 306 16.73 6.12 -2.07
N ALA A 307 16.81 7.16 -2.92
CA ALA A 307 17.92 8.10 -2.91
C ALA A 307 17.95 8.93 -1.62
N PHE A 308 16.78 9.41 -1.14
CA PHE A 308 16.66 10.10 0.15
C PHE A 308 17.16 9.23 1.29
N SER A 309 16.68 7.97 1.37
CA SER A 309 17.14 7.02 2.40
C SER A 309 18.66 6.88 2.39
N GLY A 310 19.30 6.85 1.22
CA GLY A 310 20.74 6.80 1.10
C GLY A 310 21.45 8.05 1.67
N ILE A 311 20.92 9.25 1.38
CA ILE A 311 21.45 10.52 1.89
C ILE A 311 21.26 10.59 3.41
N PHE A 312 20.09 10.27 3.94
CA PHE A 312 19.77 10.34 5.37
C PHE A 312 20.69 9.46 6.20
N HIS A 313 20.95 8.23 5.76
CA HIS A 313 21.91 7.34 6.40
C HIS A 313 23.36 7.86 6.32
N GLY A 314 23.74 8.43 5.18
CA GLY A 314 25.12 8.88 4.96
C GLY A 314 25.45 10.17 5.70
N THR A 315 24.50 11.09 5.84
CA THR A 315 24.69 12.42 6.46
C THR A 315 24.29 12.46 7.93
N GLN A 316 23.76 11.37 8.48
CA GLN A 316 23.21 11.29 9.85
C GLN A 316 22.17 12.40 10.14
N LEU A 317 21.46 12.86 9.10
CA LEU A 317 20.50 13.96 9.15
C LEU A 317 19.42 13.78 10.26
N LEU A 318 19.15 12.52 10.62
CA LEU A 318 18.11 12.16 11.59
C LEU A 318 18.53 12.30 13.05
N GLN A 319 19.83 12.41 13.35
CA GLN A 319 20.31 12.56 14.74
C GLN A 319 19.78 13.82 15.44
N GLY A 320 19.50 14.89 14.71
CA GLY A 320 18.89 16.10 15.25
C GLY A 320 17.48 15.93 15.81
N LEU A 321 16.77 14.85 15.44
CA LEU A 321 15.40 14.59 15.88
C LEU A 321 15.32 14.07 17.33
N HIS A 322 16.37 13.44 17.86
CA HIS A 322 16.40 12.93 19.25
C HIS A 322 16.00 13.97 20.30
N SER A 323 16.54 15.19 20.20
CA SER A 323 16.24 16.26 21.15
C SER A 323 14.79 16.75 21.07
N LEU A 324 14.19 16.71 19.89
CA LEU A 324 12.79 17.09 19.68
C LEU A 324 11.84 16.05 20.26
N VAL A 325 12.11 14.78 19.98
CA VAL A 325 11.31 13.65 20.47
C VAL A 325 11.36 13.56 21.99
N HIS A 326 12.55 13.71 22.59
CA HIS A 326 12.69 13.69 24.05
C HIS A 326 11.93 14.84 24.75
N ARG A 327 11.82 16.01 24.13
CA ARG A 327 10.98 17.11 24.65
C ARG A 327 9.47 16.82 24.50
N LEU A 328 9.08 16.10 23.46
CA LEU A 328 7.69 15.70 23.24
C LEU A 328 7.26 14.60 24.20
N SER A 329 8.13 13.62 24.48
CA SER A 329 7.83 12.51 25.41
C SER A 329 7.57 12.96 26.84
N GLN A 330 8.17 14.10 27.25
CA GLN A 330 7.93 14.67 28.58
C GLN A 330 6.56 15.34 28.75
N LYS A 331 5.82 15.57 27.66
CA LYS A 331 4.55 16.32 27.66
C LYS A 331 3.32 15.51 27.30
N THR A 332 3.51 14.23 26.91
CA THR A 332 2.44 13.36 26.42
C THR A 332 2.53 11.98 27.07
N VAL A 333 1.45 11.19 26.97
CA VAL A 333 1.48 9.76 27.35
C VAL A 333 2.46 9.00 26.45
N PRO A 334 3.05 7.86 26.90
CA PRO A 334 4.06 7.12 26.16
C PRO A 334 3.66 6.82 24.71
N PHE A 335 2.43 6.35 24.48
CA PHE A 335 1.94 6.11 23.13
C PHE A 335 1.80 7.40 22.31
N GLY A 336 1.35 8.50 22.91
CA GLY A 336 1.28 9.81 22.25
C GLY A 336 2.65 10.29 21.74
N ALA A 337 3.70 10.09 22.54
CA ALA A 337 5.07 10.38 22.12
C ALA A 337 5.52 9.50 20.96
N SER A 338 5.24 8.19 21.02
CA SER A 338 5.56 7.25 19.93
C SER A 338 4.80 7.56 18.66
N TYR A 339 3.51 7.89 18.74
CA TYR A 339 2.70 8.25 17.59
C TYR A 339 3.17 9.55 16.91
N LEU A 340 3.46 10.60 17.69
CA LEU A 340 4.01 11.85 17.13
C LEU A 340 5.39 11.63 16.52
N THR A 341 6.24 10.80 17.15
CA THR A 341 7.53 10.42 16.61
C THR A 341 7.37 9.66 15.30
N ALA A 342 6.48 8.67 15.27
CA ALA A 342 6.18 7.89 14.07
C ALA A 342 5.64 8.76 12.92
N LEU A 343 4.83 9.78 13.21
CA LEU A 343 4.37 10.76 12.22
C LEU A 343 5.53 11.53 11.61
N VAL A 344 6.44 12.06 12.44
CA VAL A 344 7.58 12.83 11.96
C VAL A 344 8.57 11.94 11.21
N THR A 345 8.89 10.78 11.75
CA THR A 345 9.82 9.84 11.12
C THR A 345 9.27 9.24 9.84
N SER A 346 7.95 9.02 9.72
CA SER A 346 7.33 8.52 8.49
C SER A 346 7.39 9.51 7.32
N VAL A 347 7.23 10.82 7.59
CA VAL A 347 7.42 11.87 6.57
C VAL A 347 8.83 11.82 5.98
N ILE A 348 9.80 11.58 6.85
CA ILE A 348 11.23 11.66 6.51
C ILE A 348 11.73 10.35 5.90
N SER A 349 11.39 9.22 6.54
CA SER A 349 11.88 7.91 6.13
C SER A 349 11.25 7.45 4.81
N CYS A 350 10.00 7.87 4.55
CA CYS A 350 9.19 7.43 3.40
C CYS A 350 9.13 5.89 3.25
N ASN A 351 9.56 5.15 4.26
CA ASN A 351 9.72 3.71 4.27
C ASN A 351 9.32 3.14 5.64
N GLN A 352 8.46 2.11 5.62
CA GLN A 352 7.92 1.49 6.83
C GLN A 352 9.01 0.90 7.74
N THR A 353 9.94 0.14 7.18
CA THR A 353 11.03 -0.49 7.95
C THR A 353 11.85 0.53 8.71
N LEU A 354 12.26 1.62 8.04
CA LEU A 354 13.06 2.67 8.66
C LEU A 354 12.24 3.44 9.69
N ASN A 355 10.94 3.67 9.43
CA ASN A 355 10.06 4.32 10.37
C ASN A 355 9.95 3.55 11.69
N VAL A 356 9.75 2.22 11.61
CA VAL A 356 9.67 1.35 12.78
C VAL A 356 10.99 1.37 13.58
N VAL A 357 12.13 1.21 12.90
CA VAL A 357 13.45 1.22 13.56
C VAL A 357 13.70 2.54 14.27
N LEU A 358 13.48 3.68 13.59
CA LEU A 358 13.69 5.00 14.19
C LEU A 358 12.73 5.27 15.35
N THR A 359 11.47 4.90 15.24
CA THR A 359 10.49 5.07 16.32
C THR A 359 10.87 4.21 17.52
N HIS A 360 11.33 2.98 17.30
CA HIS A 360 11.82 2.12 18.38
C HIS A 360 13.06 2.68 19.07
N GLU A 361 14.05 3.12 18.30
CA GLU A 361 15.28 3.73 18.86
C GLU A 361 15.00 4.99 19.70
N LEU A 362 13.95 5.75 19.33
CA LEU A 362 13.63 7.02 19.97
C LEU A 362 12.65 6.89 21.15
N CYS A 363 11.79 5.87 21.14
CA CYS A 363 10.68 5.75 22.08
C CYS A 363 10.61 4.38 22.78
N GLY A 364 11.45 3.42 22.43
CA GLY A 364 11.39 2.07 23.03
C GLY A 364 11.53 2.07 24.54
N ASP A 365 12.37 2.93 25.10
CA ASP A 365 12.61 3.07 26.53
C ASP A 365 11.48 3.77 27.31
N LEU A 366 10.44 4.24 26.63
CA LEU A 366 9.28 4.88 27.30
C LEU A 366 8.30 3.87 27.91
N TYR A 367 8.44 2.58 27.58
CA TYR A 367 7.52 1.53 27.98
C TYR A 367 8.10 0.64 29.06
N GLU A 368 7.26 0.22 30.01
CA GLU A 368 7.67 -0.65 31.11
C GLU A 368 7.95 -2.09 30.61
N THR A 369 7.18 -2.53 29.62
CA THR A 369 7.31 -3.86 29.05
C THR A 369 7.63 -3.83 27.55
N LYS A 370 8.39 -4.82 27.10
CA LYS A 370 8.69 -5.04 25.67
C LYS A 370 7.43 -5.24 24.84
N SER A 371 6.42 -5.85 25.42
CA SER A 371 5.12 -6.12 24.77
C SER A 371 4.33 -4.85 24.51
N GLU A 372 4.34 -3.88 25.43
CA GLU A 372 3.75 -2.56 25.23
C GLU A 372 4.49 -1.78 24.13
N ALA A 373 5.83 -1.79 24.17
CA ALA A 373 6.62 -1.19 23.11
C ALA A 373 6.33 -1.79 21.74
N ALA A 374 6.19 -3.11 21.65
CA ALA A 374 5.81 -3.79 20.41
C ALA A 374 4.43 -3.35 19.91
N LEU A 375 3.41 -3.35 20.79
CA LEU A 375 2.06 -2.93 20.44
C LEU A 375 2.02 -1.46 20.00
N ALA A 376 2.77 -0.59 20.66
CA ALA A 376 2.86 0.82 20.30
C ALA A 376 3.47 1.04 18.91
N LEU A 377 4.51 0.30 18.54
CA LEU A 377 5.11 0.35 17.21
C LEU A 377 4.13 -0.15 16.13
N GLU A 378 3.43 -1.23 16.40
CA GLU A 378 2.42 -1.80 15.51
C GLU A 378 1.23 -0.85 15.29
N ASP A 379 0.78 -0.16 16.33
CA ASP A 379 -0.36 0.75 16.27
C ASP A 379 0.02 2.17 15.81
N SER A 380 1.31 2.51 15.72
CA SER A 380 1.79 3.82 15.28
C SER A 380 2.68 3.73 14.02
N ALA A 381 3.92 3.25 14.16
CA ALA A 381 4.94 3.32 13.11
C ALA A 381 4.59 2.53 11.85
N ILE A 382 3.89 1.41 11.98
CA ILE A 382 3.43 0.61 10.84
C ILE A 382 2.41 1.38 10.01
N VAL A 383 1.39 1.93 10.63
CA VAL A 383 0.25 2.55 9.92
C VAL A 383 0.53 3.97 9.44
N THR A 384 1.34 4.75 10.15
CA THR A 384 1.69 6.13 9.75
C THR A 384 2.42 6.21 8.41
N CYS A 385 3.08 5.14 8.00
CA CYS A 385 3.69 5.06 6.66
C CYS A 385 2.67 5.10 5.52
N ALA A 386 1.41 4.79 5.79
CA ALA A 386 0.35 4.88 4.79
C ALA A 386 -0.26 6.29 4.65
N TYR A 387 0.07 7.22 5.54
CA TYR A 387 -0.56 8.57 5.55
C TYR A 387 -0.08 9.49 4.44
N TRP A 388 1.08 9.21 3.89
CA TRP A 388 1.76 10.11 2.99
C TRP A 388 1.76 9.60 1.55
N PRO A 389 1.22 10.37 0.60
CA PRO A 389 1.14 9.94 -0.81
C PRO A 389 2.50 9.83 -1.52
N TRP A 390 3.57 10.17 -0.85
CA TRP A 390 4.96 9.96 -1.30
C TRP A 390 5.66 8.81 -0.57
N SER A 391 5.05 8.22 0.43
CA SER A 391 5.59 7.05 1.11
C SER A 391 5.46 5.80 0.24
N ILE A 392 6.47 4.93 0.31
CA ILE A 392 6.46 3.63 -0.37
C ILE A 392 5.23 2.82 0.02
N GLY A 393 4.82 2.89 1.30
CA GLY A 393 3.65 2.17 1.81
C GLY A 393 2.36 2.54 1.11
N ALA A 394 2.06 3.84 0.98
CA ALA A 394 0.85 4.31 0.31
C ALA A 394 0.94 4.19 -1.22
N VAL A 395 2.03 4.74 -1.80
CA VAL A 395 2.22 4.79 -3.26
C VAL A 395 2.20 3.40 -3.90
N SER A 396 2.82 2.39 -3.27
CA SER A 396 2.86 1.05 -3.85
C SER A 396 1.49 0.39 -3.89
N ILE A 397 0.67 0.60 -2.88
CA ILE A 397 -0.70 0.07 -2.84
C ILE A 397 -1.59 0.81 -3.84
N LEU A 398 -1.66 2.15 -3.74
CA LEU A 398 -2.56 2.94 -4.57
C LEU A 398 -2.25 2.82 -6.06
N SER A 399 -0.96 2.78 -6.43
CA SER A 399 -0.60 2.60 -7.85
C SER A 399 -0.84 1.17 -8.34
N ALA A 400 -0.72 0.15 -7.47
CA ALA A 400 -1.03 -1.24 -7.85
C ALA A 400 -2.51 -1.42 -8.23
N ILE A 401 -3.38 -0.62 -7.60
CA ILE A 401 -4.84 -0.66 -7.80
C ILE A 401 -5.37 0.50 -8.65
N ASP A 402 -4.49 1.36 -9.16
CA ASP A 402 -4.83 2.57 -9.94
C ASP A 402 -5.82 3.50 -9.20
N ALA A 403 -5.68 3.62 -7.87
CA ALA A 403 -6.52 4.47 -7.04
C ALA A 403 -5.95 5.89 -6.89
N PRO A 404 -6.82 6.93 -6.75
CA PRO A 404 -6.37 8.29 -6.49
C PRO A 404 -5.62 8.44 -5.16
N ASP A 405 -4.61 9.33 -5.11
CA ASP A 405 -3.85 9.62 -3.87
C ASP A 405 -4.77 10.09 -2.71
N LEU A 406 -5.91 10.72 -3.03
CA LEU A 406 -6.90 11.16 -2.05
C LEU A 406 -7.55 10.00 -1.27
N SER A 407 -7.47 8.76 -1.77
CA SER A 407 -7.94 7.55 -1.09
C SER A 407 -7.31 7.36 0.30
N ILE A 408 -6.13 7.91 0.54
CA ILE A 408 -5.46 7.86 1.85
C ILE A 408 -6.36 8.49 2.92
N VAL A 409 -6.97 9.63 2.64
CA VAL A 409 -7.81 10.36 3.62
C VAL A 409 -9.05 9.55 4.03
N LEU A 410 -9.52 8.67 3.15
CA LEU A 410 -10.68 7.80 3.37
C LEU A 410 -10.29 6.38 3.80
N ALA A 411 -9.03 6.14 4.13
CA ALA A 411 -8.56 4.89 4.70
C ALA A 411 -8.78 4.87 6.22
N PHE A 412 -10.00 4.77 6.65
CA PHE A 412 -10.42 5.01 8.04
C PHE A 412 -9.68 4.15 9.07
N TYR A 413 -9.41 2.88 8.79
CA TYR A 413 -8.77 1.97 9.75
C TYR A 413 -7.41 2.48 10.22
N ILE A 414 -6.57 2.96 9.29
CA ILE A 414 -5.21 3.40 9.62
C ILE A 414 -5.20 4.65 10.53
N PHE A 415 -6.25 5.47 10.50
CA PHE A 415 -6.41 6.62 11.39
C PHE A 415 -7.10 6.25 12.71
N LEU A 416 -8.16 5.45 12.64
CA LEU A 416 -8.93 5.07 13.83
C LEU A 416 -8.12 4.21 14.81
N LEU A 417 -7.21 3.39 14.31
CA LEU A 417 -6.39 2.52 15.14
C LEU A 417 -5.49 3.30 16.12
N PRO A 418 -4.60 4.20 15.70
CA PRO A 418 -3.77 4.94 16.64
C PRO A 418 -4.56 5.92 17.49
N LEU A 419 -5.66 6.49 16.97
CA LEU A 419 -6.54 7.34 17.76
C LEU A 419 -7.21 6.57 18.91
N TRP A 420 -7.64 5.35 18.65
CA TRP A 420 -8.22 4.49 19.70
C TRP A 420 -7.17 4.11 20.74
N HIS A 421 -5.98 3.72 20.33
CA HIS A 421 -4.90 3.41 21.27
C HIS A 421 -4.56 4.63 22.14
N LEU A 422 -4.47 5.82 21.57
CA LEU A 422 -4.23 7.06 22.32
C LEU A 422 -5.33 7.31 23.36
N ILE A 423 -6.60 7.09 23.01
CA ILE A 423 -7.72 7.24 23.95
C ILE A 423 -7.67 6.19 25.08
N SER A 424 -7.27 4.97 24.77
CA SER A 424 -7.16 3.89 25.76
C SER A 424 -5.98 4.07 26.71
N ASP A 425 -4.89 4.69 26.25
CA ASP A 425 -3.68 4.98 27.03
C ASP A 425 -3.87 6.18 27.98
N ILE A 426 -4.79 7.09 27.68
CA ILE A 426 -5.15 8.23 28.56
C ILE A 426 -6.08 7.81 29.72
N ARG A 427 -6.80 6.68 29.59
CA ARG A 427 -7.72 6.15 30.63
C ARG A 427 -6.99 5.26 31.61
#